data_3165b2023e9d99f7bb6f77aac44a2a73
#
_entry.id   3165b2023e9d99f7bb6f77aac44a2a73
#
_cell.length_a   1.000
_cell.length_b   1.000
_cell.length_c   1.000
_cell.angle_alpha   90.00
_cell.angle_beta   90.00
_cell.angle_gamma   90.00
#
_symmetry.space_group_name_H-M   'P 1'
#
loop_
_entity.id
_entity.type
_entity.pdbx_description
1 polymer ?
#
loop_
_entity_poly.entity_id
_entity_poly.type
_entity_poly.pdbx_seq_one_letter_code
_entity_poly.pdbx_strand_id
1 'polypeptide(L)'
;MQVVVTKHHGLGNDFLVLDLGQLQSQKVEPSKVDWPNVANLWCDRHRGVGADGLLLLTRVDDFKLKMQLFNQDGSRAEMSGNGIRCLAQAAFDADAHESAVSYTVATDAGDRVVDVEPVSNDQVNASVDMGPIETIAEPKNWSEIGSDPNRPVMHLSVGNPHAVVGVEDVSVVNLLAIGQKVPLVNLEIVEPGPESHAITMRVHERGAGITQACGTGACASAWAASKWGLVPASAREVLVHQPGGDARVRLNHPQPGRVTLIGPANFASRHNLELEI
;
A
#
# COMPACT_ATOMS: atom_id res chain seq x y z
N MET A 1 -7.75 -28.58 3.83
CA MET A 1 -9.07 -28.26 3.24
C MET A 1 -8.87 -27.43 1.98
N GLN A 2 -9.80 -27.52 1.01
CA GLN A 2 -9.72 -26.67 -0.20
C GLN A 2 -10.33 -25.29 0.05
N VAL A 3 -9.63 -24.25 -0.38
CA VAL A 3 -10.07 -22.85 -0.34
C VAL A 3 -9.83 -22.18 -1.68
N VAL A 4 -10.62 -21.17 -1.99
CA VAL A 4 -10.45 -20.31 -3.17
C VAL A 4 -9.73 -19.04 -2.74
N VAL A 5 -8.63 -18.74 -3.40
CA VAL A 5 -7.82 -17.53 -3.19
C VAL A 5 -7.80 -16.74 -4.49
N THR A 6 -7.99 -15.44 -4.40
CA THR A 6 -7.85 -14.55 -5.56
C THR A 6 -6.53 -13.78 -5.48
N LYS A 7 -5.92 -13.51 -6.62
CA LYS A 7 -4.72 -12.70 -6.74
C LYS A 7 -5.05 -11.36 -7.37
N HIS A 8 -4.63 -10.30 -6.72
CA HIS A 8 -4.82 -8.92 -7.15
C HIS A 8 -3.52 -8.14 -7.07
N HIS A 9 -3.42 -7.03 -7.79
CA HIS A 9 -2.29 -6.12 -7.62
C HIS A 9 -2.72 -4.66 -7.68
N GLY A 10 -2.02 -3.81 -6.93
CA GLY A 10 -2.05 -2.37 -7.06
C GLY A 10 -0.68 -1.86 -7.48
N LEU A 11 -0.55 -1.37 -8.72
CA LEU A 11 0.71 -0.83 -9.24
C LEU A 11 1.90 -1.82 -9.16
N GLY A 12 1.65 -3.08 -9.50
CA GLY A 12 2.69 -4.14 -9.48
C GLY A 12 2.95 -4.78 -8.12
N ASN A 13 2.49 -4.20 -7.02
CA ASN A 13 2.54 -4.81 -5.69
C ASN A 13 1.35 -5.77 -5.56
N ASP A 14 1.61 -7.07 -5.48
CA ASP A 14 0.61 -8.13 -5.65
C ASP A 14 0.30 -8.89 -4.36
N PHE A 15 -0.97 -9.23 -4.20
CA PHE A 15 -1.48 -9.88 -3.00
C PHE A 15 -2.39 -11.05 -3.32
N LEU A 16 -2.30 -12.10 -2.50
CA LEU A 16 -3.31 -13.13 -2.42
C LEU A 16 -4.39 -12.69 -1.42
N VAL A 17 -5.65 -12.86 -1.77
CA VAL A 17 -6.78 -12.52 -0.89
C VAL A 17 -7.59 -13.78 -0.60
N LEU A 18 -7.73 -14.11 0.68
CA LEU A 18 -8.59 -15.19 1.20
C LEU A 18 -9.75 -14.60 1.98
N ASP A 19 -10.98 -14.85 1.54
CA ASP A 19 -12.19 -14.56 2.33
C ASP A 19 -12.36 -15.65 3.40
N LEU A 20 -12.24 -15.27 4.68
CA LEU A 20 -12.35 -16.17 5.82
C LEU A 20 -13.76 -16.73 6.04
N GLY A 21 -14.77 -16.21 5.38
CA GLY A 21 -16.11 -16.80 5.35
C GLY A 21 -16.09 -18.23 4.82
N GLN A 22 -15.12 -18.60 3.96
CA GLN A 22 -14.93 -19.96 3.48
C GLN A 22 -14.55 -20.95 4.61
N LEU A 23 -13.77 -20.51 5.60
CA LEU A 23 -13.41 -21.32 6.76
C LEU A 23 -14.61 -21.53 7.69
N GLN A 24 -15.38 -20.46 7.91
CA GLN A 24 -16.58 -20.53 8.75
C GLN A 24 -17.61 -21.53 8.19
N SER A 25 -17.82 -21.53 6.87
CA SER A 25 -18.72 -22.48 6.21
C SER A 25 -18.30 -23.94 6.41
N GLN A 26 -17.01 -24.21 6.61
CA GLN A 26 -16.43 -25.53 6.87
C GLN A 26 -16.16 -25.80 8.37
N LYS A 27 -16.65 -24.90 9.26
CA LYS A 27 -16.50 -24.96 10.73
C LYS A 27 -15.03 -24.96 11.20
N VAL A 28 -14.16 -24.30 10.47
CA VAL A 28 -12.76 -24.10 10.84
C VAL A 28 -12.60 -22.73 11.50
N GLU A 29 -11.95 -22.72 12.67
CA GLU A 29 -11.63 -21.48 13.37
C GLU A 29 -10.36 -20.87 12.78
N PRO A 30 -10.40 -19.62 12.26
CA PRO A 30 -9.21 -18.97 11.71
C PRO A 30 -8.03 -18.86 12.68
N SER A 31 -8.30 -18.86 14.00
CA SER A 31 -7.28 -18.83 15.05
C SER A 31 -6.42 -20.09 15.16
N LYS A 32 -6.84 -21.19 14.55
CA LYS A 32 -6.09 -22.47 14.53
C LYS A 32 -5.14 -22.58 13.36
N VAL A 33 -5.15 -21.63 12.42
CA VAL A 33 -4.30 -21.63 11.23
C VAL A 33 -3.04 -20.83 11.51
N ASP A 34 -1.90 -21.38 11.15
CA ASP A 34 -0.60 -20.69 11.17
C ASP A 34 -0.47 -19.78 9.94
N TRP A 35 -1.10 -18.59 10.00
CA TRP A 35 -1.11 -17.64 8.90
C TRP A 35 0.27 -17.16 8.45
N PRO A 36 1.24 -16.90 9.35
CA PRO A 36 2.62 -16.65 8.96
C PRO A 36 3.20 -17.71 8.03
N ASN A 37 3.03 -19.00 8.38
CA ASN A 37 3.51 -20.10 7.56
C ASN A 37 2.73 -20.23 6.25
N VAL A 38 1.41 -20.03 6.26
CA VAL A 38 0.57 -20.04 5.05
C VAL A 38 1.01 -18.92 4.09
N ALA A 39 1.26 -17.72 4.59
CA ALA A 39 1.75 -16.61 3.77
C ALA A 39 3.11 -16.94 3.15
N ASN A 40 4.04 -17.49 3.93
CA ASN A 40 5.37 -17.88 3.45
C ASN A 40 5.27 -18.93 2.32
N LEU A 41 4.41 -19.95 2.49
CA LEU A 41 4.25 -21.01 1.49
C LEU A 41 3.53 -20.55 0.22
N TRP A 42 2.42 -19.82 0.37
CA TRP A 42 1.59 -19.45 -0.77
C TRP A 42 2.18 -18.28 -1.55
N CYS A 43 2.88 -17.36 -0.87
CA CYS A 43 3.51 -16.20 -1.52
C CYS A 43 4.91 -16.49 -2.09
N ASP A 44 5.47 -17.68 -1.87
CA ASP A 44 6.73 -18.08 -2.51
C ASP A 44 6.55 -18.09 -4.04
N ARG A 45 7.35 -17.28 -4.76
CA ARG A 45 7.24 -17.12 -6.22
C ARG A 45 7.77 -18.34 -7.01
N HIS A 46 8.45 -19.26 -6.36
CA HIS A 46 9.01 -20.45 -6.99
C HIS A 46 8.27 -21.74 -6.64
N ARG A 47 7.59 -21.78 -5.50
CA ARG A 47 6.96 -23.01 -4.97
C ARG A 47 5.46 -22.85 -4.70
N GLY A 48 4.99 -21.60 -4.50
CA GLY A 48 3.60 -21.24 -4.30
C GLY A 48 2.97 -20.58 -5.52
N VAL A 49 1.94 -19.78 -5.27
CA VAL A 49 1.33 -18.90 -6.29
C VAL A 49 2.25 -17.70 -6.57
N GLY A 50 2.96 -17.25 -5.54
CA GLY A 50 3.81 -16.06 -5.58
C GLY A 50 3.03 -14.77 -5.40
N ALA A 51 3.40 -13.99 -4.40
CA ALA A 51 2.87 -12.65 -4.15
C ALA A 51 3.78 -11.91 -3.15
N ASP A 52 3.56 -10.61 -2.97
CA ASP A 52 4.23 -9.81 -1.94
C ASP A 52 3.62 -10.02 -0.56
N GLY A 53 2.36 -10.51 -0.50
CA GLY A 53 1.70 -10.81 0.76
C GLY A 53 0.36 -11.52 0.63
N LEU A 54 -0.15 -11.96 1.78
CA LEU A 54 -1.45 -12.60 1.98
C LEU A 54 -2.37 -11.65 2.75
N LEU A 55 -3.53 -11.36 2.20
CA LEU A 55 -4.61 -10.60 2.80
C LEU A 55 -5.72 -11.56 3.27
N LEU A 56 -6.07 -11.48 4.54
CA LEU A 56 -7.23 -12.17 5.08
C LEU A 56 -8.39 -11.18 5.16
N LEU A 57 -9.43 -11.45 4.40
CA LEU A 57 -10.68 -10.69 4.38
C LEU A 57 -11.66 -11.32 5.37
N THR A 58 -12.14 -10.54 6.32
CA THR A 58 -13.29 -10.91 7.17
C THR A 58 -14.43 -9.94 6.89
N ARG A 59 -15.62 -10.45 6.63
CA ARG A 59 -16.83 -9.65 6.51
C ARG A 59 -17.45 -9.46 7.89
N VAL A 60 -17.63 -8.21 8.31
CA VAL A 60 -18.32 -7.87 9.56
C VAL A 60 -19.80 -7.62 9.27
N ASP A 61 -20.07 -6.89 8.19
CA ASP A 61 -21.39 -6.70 7.59
C ASP A 61 -21.22 -6.42 6.07
N ASP A 62 -22.29 -6.04 5.37
CA ASP A 62 -22.28 -5.83 3.92
C ASP A 62 -21.27 -4.77 3.46
N PHE A 63 -20.97 -3.77 4.30
CA PHE A 63 -20.09 -2.65 3.96
C PHE A 63 -18.93 -2.47 4.96
N LYS A 64 -18.83 -3.35 5.95
CA LYS A 64 -17.75 -3.32 6.92
C LYS A 64 -16.91 -4.59 6.83
N LEU A 65 -15.65 -4.37 6.49
CA LEU A 65 -14.64 -5.41 6.30
C LEU A 65 -13.56 -5.31 7.37
N LYS A 66 -12.83 -6.40 7.59
CA LYS A 66 -11.60 -6.39 8.37
C LYS A 66 -10.49 -6.99 7.53
N MET A 67 -9.36 -6.32 7.53
CA MET A 67 -8.12 -6.73 6.85
C MET A 67 -7.09 -7.19 7.87
N GLN A 68 -6.46 -8.34 7.60
CA GLN A 68 -5.19 -8.72 8.21
C GLN A 68 -4.20 -8.97 7.09
N LEU A 69 -2.98 -8.47 7.24
CA LEU A 69 -1.94 -8.55 6.21
C LEU A 69 -0.72 -9.28 6.76
N PHE A 70 -0.29 -10.30 6.02
CA PHE A 70 0.98 -10.99 6.22
C PHE A 70 1.85 -10.78 4.99
N ASN A 71 3.08 -10.33 5.18
CA ASN A 71 4.08 -10.23 4.12
C ASN A 71 4.51 -11.64 3.66
N GLN A 72 5.21 -11.72 2.52
CA GLN A 72 5.72 -12.98 1.98
C GLN A 72 6.59 -13.76 2.99
N ASP A 73 7.31 -13.08 3.87
CA ASP A 73 8.15 -13.69 4.92
C ASP A 73 7.37 -14.16 6.16
N GLY A 74 6.04 -14.04 6.13
CA GLY A 74 5.14 -14.36 7.24
C GLY A 74 5.03 -13.26 8.31
N SER A 75 5.78 -12.19 8.22
CA SER A 75 5.65 -11.07 9.16
C SER A 75 4.31 -10.35 8.98
N ARG A 76 3.73 -9.88 10.11
CA ARG A 76 2.47 -9.13 10.08
C ARG A 76 2.76 -7.65 9.79
N ALA A 77 1.97 -7.05 8.91
CA ALA A 77 2.00 -5.63 8.65
C ALA A 77 0.67 -4.98 9.06
N GLU A 78 0.75 -3.75 9.60
CA GLU A 78 -0.41 -3.03 10.12
C GLU A 78 -1.32 -2.54 9.00
N MET A 79 -0.74 -2.17 7.84
CA MET A 79 -1.46 -1.60 6.71
C MET A 79 -0.62 -1.61 5.43
N SER A 80 -1.30 -1.72 4.28
CA SER A 80 -0.75 -1.46 2.96
C SER A 80 -1.77 -0.69 2.13
N GLY A 81 -1.36 0.46 1.56
CA GLY A 81 -2.22 1.25 0.68
C GLY A 81 -2.60 0.51 -0.61
N ASN A 82 -1.69 -0.33 -1.14
CA ASN A 82 -1.97 -1.21 -2.28
C ASN A 82 -2.84 -2.40 -1.85
N GLY A 83 -2.49 -3.03 -0.72
CA GLY A 83 -3.21 -4.20 -0.20
C GLY A 83 -4.67 -3.92 0.14
N ILE A 84 -4.98 -2.77 0.77
CA ILE A 84 -6.36 -2.44 1.11
C ILE A 84 -7.23 -2.22 -0.14
N ARG A 85 -6.66 -1.66 -1.24
CA ARG A 85 -7.38 -1.54 -2.51
C ARG A 85 -7.64 -2.91 -3.14
N CYS A 86 -6.66 -3.82 -3.09
CA CYS A 86 -6.81 -5.21 -3.56
C CYS A 86 -7.86 -5.98 -2.76
N LEU A 87 -7.88 -5.81 -1.43
CA LEU A 87 -8.87 -6.44 -0.57
C LEU A 87 -10.29 -5.91 -0.86
N ALA A 88 -10.42 -4.60 -1.03
CA ALA A 88 -11.70 -3.98 -1.37
C ALA A 88 -12.21 -4.43 -2.76
N GLN A 89 -11.32 -4.56 -3.77
CA GLN A 89 -11.68 -5.15 -5.06
C GLN A 89 -12.15 -6.60 -4.91
N ALA A 90 -11.44 -7.42 -4.12
CA ALA A 90 -11.84 -8.81 -3.93
C ALA A 90 -13.23 -8.93 -3.27
N ALA A 91 -13.57 -8.03 -2.33
CA ALA A 91 -14.90 -7.96 -1.76
C ALA A 91 -15.94 -7.51 -2.79
N PHE A 92 -15.64 -6.44 -3.54
CA PHE A 92 -16.47 -5.87 -4.60
C PHE A 92 -16.86 -6.93 -5.66
N ASP A 93 -15.84 -7.68 -6.14
CA ASP A 93 -16.04 -8.73 -7.16
C ASP A 93 -16.85 -9.91 -6.60
N ALA A 94 -16.60 -10.31 -5.34
CA ALA A 94 -17.31 -11.41 -4.71
C ALA A 94 -18.80 -11.10 -4.44
N ASP A 95 -19.11 -9.81 -4.19
CA ASP A 95 -20.48 -9.32 -3.99
C ASP A 95 -21.19 -9.00 -5.31
N ALA A 96 -20.48 -9.17 -6.45
CA ALA A 96 -20.98 -8.88 -7.79
C ALA A 96 -21.55 -7.44 -7.93
N HIS A 97 -20.89 -6.46 -7.29
CA HIS A 97 -21.27 -5.06 -7.44
C HIS A 97 -20.99 -4.56 -8.86
N GLU A 98 -21.94 -3.84 -9.43
CA GLU A 98 -21.83 -3.22 -10.76
C GLU A 98 -21.66 -1.70 -10.70
N SER A 99 -21.85 -1.11 -9.53
CA SER A 99 -21.77 0.33 -9.29
C SER A 99 -20.82 0.65 -8.12
N ALA A 100 -20.46 1.92 -8.00
CA ALA A 100 -19.59 2.36 -6.92
C ALA A 100 -20.11 1.98 -5.53
N VAL A 101 -19.21 1.55 -4.66
CA VAL A 101 -19.49 1.15 -3.28
C VAL A 101 -18.44 1.72 -2.34
N SER A 102 -18.84 2.00 -1.09
CA SER A 102 -17.95 2.46 -0.04
C SER A 102 -17.89 1.41 1.07
N TYR A 103 -16.66 0.97 1.39
CA TYR A 103 -16.42 0.06 2.50
C TYR A 103 -15.73 0.79 3.66
N THR A 104 -16.06 0.40 4.90
CA THR A 104 -15.21 0.68 6.06
C THR A 104 -14.36 -0.54 6.33
N VAL A 105 -13.05 -0.42 6.20
CA VAL A 105 -12.11 -1.52 6.41
C VAL A 105 -11.34 -1.32 7.71
N ALA A 106 -11.60 -2.19 8.68
CA ALA A 106 -10.82 -2.23 9.93
C ALA A 106 -9.44 -2.83 9.65
N THR A 107 -8.38 -2.10 9.99
CA THR A 107 -6.97 -2.52 9.87
C THR A 107 -6.29 -2.44 11.23
N ASP A 108 -5.08 -3.01 11.36
CA ASP A 108 -4.29 -2.87 12.59
C ASP A 108 -3.82 -1.40 12.82
N ALA A 109 -3.83 -0.57 11.77
CA ALA A 109 -3.56 0.87 11.84
C ALA A 109 -4.85 1.72 12.00
N GLY A 110 -5.99 1.10 12.35
CA GLY A 110 -7.31 1.71 12.50
C GLY A 110 -8.20 1.60 11.26
N ASP A 111 -9.43 2.10 11.39
CA ASP A 111 -10.43 2.03 10.33
C ASP A 111 -10.08 2.96 9.16
N ARG A 112 -10.32 2.49 7.93
CA ARG A 112 -10.14 3.24 6.69
C ARG A 112 -11.42 3.17 5.86
N VAL A 113 -11.83 4.30 5.30
CA VAL A 113 -12.88 4.35 4.28
C VAL A 113 -12.24 4.10 2.93
N VAL A 114 -12.83 3.18 2.17
CA VAL A 114 -12.39 2.79 0.82
C VAL A 114 -13.57 2.91 -0.12
N ASP A 115 -13.53 3.91 -0.99
CA ASP A 115 -14.51 4.06 -2.08
C ASP A 115 -13.98 3.32 -3.30
N VAL A 116 -14.78 2.42 -3.83
CA VAL A 116 -14.46 1.56 -4.98
C VAL A 116 -15.34 1.93 -6.15
N GLU A 117 -14.73 2.27 -7.29
CA GLU A 117 -15.41 2.59 -8.55
C GLU A 117 -14.98 1.58 -9.62
N PRO A 118 -15.92 0.85 -10.26
CA PRO A 118 -15.56 -0.07 -11.33
C PRO A 118 -15.04 0.67 -12.55
N VAL A 119 -13.98 0.12 -13.17
CA VAL A 119 -13.37 0.63 -14.42
C VAL A 119 -13.56 -0.36 -15.55
N SER A 120 -13.36 -1.65 -15.26
CA SER A 120 -13.61 -2.77 -16.17
C SER A 120 -13.94 -4.02 -15.36
N ASN A 121 -14.12 -5.17 -16.03
CA ASN A 121 -14.41 -6.44 -15.34
C ASN A 121 -13.30 -6.87 -14.37
N ASP A 122 -12.05 -6.49 -14.65
CA ASP A 122 -10.87 -6.93 -13.88
C ASP A 122 -10.20 -5.77 -13.14
N GLN A 123 -10.74 -4.54 -13.23
CA GLN A 123 -10.13 -3.35 -12.64
C GLN A 123 -11.14 -2.47 -11.94
N VAL A 124 -10.77 -2.03 -10.76
CA VAL A 124 -11.42 -0.93 -10.05
C VAL A 124 -10.45 0.22 -9.82
N ASN A 125 -10.97 1.43 -9.65
CA ASN A 125 -10.24 2.56 -9.08
C ASN A 125 -10.70 2.72 -7.63
N ALA A 126 -9.77 2.70 -6.68
CA ALA A 126 -10.12 2.80 -5.28
C ALA A 126 -9.49 4.03 -4.63
N SER A 127 -10.30 4.76 -3.87
CA SER A 127 -9.91 5.93 -3.06
C SER A 127 -9.88 5.53 -1.59
N VAL A 128 -8.76 5.74 -0.92
CA VAL A 128 -8.54 5.33 0.48
C VAL A 128 -8.21 6.56 1.32
N ASP A 129 -9.00 6.83 2.37
CA ASP A 129 -8.60 7.80 3.40
C ASP A 129 -7.43 7.22 4.22
N MET A 130 -6.22 7.68 3.93
CA MET A 130 -4.99 7.19 4.56
C MET A 130 -4.78 7.74 5.97
N GLY A 131 -5.61 8.67 6.41
CA GLY A 131 -5.50 9.28 7.72
C GLY A 131 -4.67 10.56 7.74
N PRO A 132 -4.30 11.03 8.94
CA PRO A 132 -3.48 12.22 9.11
C PRO A 132 -2.03 11.95 8.69
N ILE A 133 -1.37 13.02 8.20
CA ILE A 133 0.08 13.05 8.07
C ILE A 133 0.66 13.81 9.25
N GLU A 134 1.61 13.18 9.91
CA GLU A 134 2.28 13.72 11.09
C GLU A 134 3.78 13.88 10.82
N THR A 135 4.37 14.96 11.32
CA THR A 135 5.84 15.10 11.34
C THR A 135 6.39 14.28 12.49
N ILE A 136 7.42 13.49 12.20
CA ILE A 136 8.10 12.65 13.20
C ILE A 136 9.56 13.09 13.36
N ALA A 137 10.19 12.60 14.43
CA ALA A 137 11.61 12.84 14.66
C ALA A 137 12.49 12.20 13.56
N GLU A 138 13.67 12.78 13.38
CA GLU A 138 14.69 12.24 12.50
C GLU A 138 15.00 10.77 12.88
N PRO A 139 15.09 9.86 11.90
CA PRO A 139 15.40 8.46 12.15
C PRO A 139 16.80 8.29 12.74
N LYS A 140 16.99 7.25 13.53
CA LYS A 140 18.34 6.83 13.94
C LYS A 140 19.18 6.55 12.69
N ASN A 141 20.46 6.89 12.78
CA ASN A 141 21.45 6.73 11.71
C ASN A 141 21.20 7.61 10.47
N TRP A 142 20.32 8.61 10.54
CA TRP A 142 20.06 9.50 9.40
C TRP A 142 21.34 10.15 8.85
N SER A 143 22.23 10.58 9.72
CA SER A 143 23.53 11.18 9.34
C SER A 143 24.42 10.26 8.49
N GLU A 144 24.22 8.94 8.55
CA GLU A 144 24.99 7.95 7.77
C GLU A 144 24.62 7.95 6.29
N ILE A 145 23.45 8.49 5.92
CA ILE A 145 23.04 8.62 4.52
C ILE A 145 24.02 9.51 3.74
N GLY A 146 24.58 10.53 4.41
CA GLY A 146 25.48 11.49 3.78
C GLY A 146 24.77 12.38 2.75
N SER A 147 23.49 12.72 3.02
CA SER A 147 22.74 13.64 2.19
C SER A 147 23.35 15.05 2.23
N ASP A 148 23.30 15.75 1.09
CA ASP A 148 23.63 17.18 1.05
C ASP A 148 22.69 17.92 2.03
N PRO A 149 23.24 18.70 3.00
CA PRO A 149 22.41 19.40 3.99
C PRO A 149 21.48 20.47 3.39
N ASN A 150 21.69 20.86 2.12
CA ASN A 150 20.82 21.78 1.42
C ASN A 150 19.63 21.09 0.74
N ARG A 151 19.60 19.76 0.69
CA ARG A 151 18.46 19.04 0.11
C ARG A 151 17.23 19.14 1.00
N PRO A 152 16.04 19.31 0.44
CA PRO A 152 14.81 19.27 1.21
C PRO A 152 14.57 17.85 1.73
N VAL A 153 14.32 17.74 3.04
CA VAL A 153 14.03 16.48 3.75
C VAL A 153 12.81 16.68 4.64
N MET A 154 11.94 15.68 4.68
CA MET A 154 10.85 15.59 5.67
C MET A 154 10.77 14.18 6.25
N HIS A 155 10.58 14.11 7.56
CA HIS A 155 10.31 12.87 8.27
C HIS A 155 8.82 12.87 8.66
N LEU A 156 8.07 11.91 8.12
CA LEU A 156 6.61 11.90 8.17
C LEU A 156 6.11 10.52 8.62
N SER A 157 4.91 10.50 9.19
CA SER A 157 4.14 9.29 9.45
C SER A 157 2.81 9.34 8.69
N VAL A 158 2.48 8.24 8.03
CA VAL A 158 1.17 7.94 7.43
C VAL A 158 0.67 6.62 8.03
N GLY A 159 0.76 6.52 9.39
CA GLY A 159 0.57 5.27 10.12
C GLY A 159 1.83 4.40 10.21
N ASN A 160 2.83 4.65 9.36
CA ASN A 160 4.16 4.07 9.36
C ASN A 160 5.20 5.16 9.03
N PRO A 161 6.49 4.99 9.42
CA PRO A 161 7.49 6.04 9.28
C PRO A 161 8.06 6.14 7.87
N HIS A 162 8.19 7.38 7.38
CA HIS A 162 8.74 7.75 6.08
C HIS A 162 9.81 8.83 6.23
N ALA A 163 10.86 8.74 5.42
CA ALA A 163 11.85 9.79 5.23
C ALA A 163 11.87 10.16 3.74
N VAL A 164 11.41 11.36 3.41
CA VAL A 164 11.30 11.85 2.05
C VAL A 164 12.44 12.82 1.77
N VAL A 165 13.17 12.60 0.69
CA VAL A 165 14.32 13.41 0.25
C VAL A 165 14.08 13.93 -1.16
N GLY A 166 14.13 15.25 -1.34
CA GLY A 166 14.12 15.87 -2.67
C GLY A 166 15.46 15.67 -3.39
N VAL A 167 15.42 15.27 -4.65
CA VAL A 167 16.60 15.06 -5.49
C VAL A 167 16.37 15.69 -6.87
N GLU A 168 17.43 15.88 -7.64
CA GLU A 168 17.34 16.42 -9.00
C GLU A 168 16.95 15.35 -10.02
N ASP A 169 17.37 14.11 -9.81
CA ASP A 169 17.10 12.95 -10.68
C ASP A 169 17.08 11.68 -9.84
N VAL A 170 15.91 11.05 -9.72
CA VAL A 170 15.73 9.82 -8.94
C VAL A 170 16.48 8.63 -9.57
N SER A 171 16.76 8.66 -10.86
CA SER A 171 17.37 7.54 -11.59
C SER A 171 18.83 7.32 -11.24
N VAL A 172 19.56 8.39 -10.91
CA VAL A 172 21.01 8.34 -10.62
C VAL A 172 21.32 7.99 -9.16
N VAL A 173 20.33 8.01 -8.26
CA VAL A 173 20.53 7.72 -6.84
C VAL A 173 20.66 6.22 -6.60
N ASN A 174 21.73 5.80 -5.94
CA ASN A 174 21.86 4.42 -5.46
C ASN A 174 21.01 4.21 -4.20
N LEU A 175 19.68 4.14 -4.42
CA LEU A 175 18.69 4.08 -3.36
C LEU A 175 18.83 2.83 -2.48
N LEU A 176 19.28 1.70 -3.05
CA LEU A 176 19.52 0.48 -2.28
C LEU A 176 20.61 0.71 -1.20
N ALA A 177 21.74 1.31 -1.60
CA ALA A 177 22.85 1.54 -0.68
C ALA A 177 22.52 2.53 0.43
N ILE A 178 21.72 3.57 0.15
CA ILE A 178 21.34 4.55 1.17
C ILE A 178 20.19 4.05 2.05
N GLY A 179 19.20 3.32 1.49
CA GLY A 179 18.06 2.76 2.23
C GLY A 179 18.50 1.73 3.28
N GLN A 180 19.52 0.93 2.98
CA GLN A 180 20.10 -0.03 3.93
C GLN A 180 20.70 0.63 5.18
N LYS A 181 21.07 1.91 5.13
CA LYS A 181 21.61 2.66 6.27
C LYS A 181 20.53 3.11 7.24
N VAL A 182 19.27 3.21 6.79
CA VAL A 182 18.11 3.62 7.60
C VAL A 182 17.01 2.56 7.60
N PRO A 183 17.28 1.35 8.05
CA PRO A 183 16.39 0.19 7.87
C PRO A 183 15.06 0.27 8.64
N LEU A 184 14.89 1.30 9.50
CA LEU A 184 13.71 1.45 10.36
C LEU A 184 12.63 2.34 9.76
N VAL A 185 12.87 2.95 8.58
CA VAL A 185 11.93 3.82 7.88
C VAL A 185 11.82 3.42 6.42
N ASN A 186 10.73 3.79 5.78
CA ASN A 186 10.65 3.82 4.33
C ASN A 186 11.39 5.08 3.86
N LEU A 187 12.31 4.92 2.93
CA LEU A 187 13.08 6.03 2.35
C LEU A 187 12.60 6.29 0.94
N GLU A 188 12.00 7.46 0.74
CA GLU A 188 11.57 7.96 -0.55
C GLU A 188 12.55 9.00 -1.09
N ILE A 189 12.88 8.90 -2.38
CA ILE A 189 13.53 9.96 -3.14
C ILE A 189 12.55 10.52 -4.16
N VAL A 190 12.49 11.86 -4.30
CA VAL A 190 11.45 12.55 -5.04
C VAL A 190 12.05 13.65 -5.90
N GLU A 191 11.61 13.74 -7.15
CA GLU A 191 11.88 14.84 -8.09
C GLU A 191 10.57 15.41 -8.65
N PRO A 192 10.56 16.62 -9.23
CA PRO A 192 9.42 17.13 -10.00
C PRO A 192 9.06 16.15 -11.12
N GLY A 193 7.76 15.90 -11.30
CA GLY A 193 7.27 15.10 -12.42
C GLY A 193 7.18 15.90 -13.73
N PRO A 194 6.84 15.24 -14.84
CA PRO A 194 6.69 15.90 -16.13
C PRO A 194 5.51 16.87 -16.17
N GLU A 195 4.45 16.64 -15.38
CA GLU A 195 3.32 17.56 -15.26
C GLU A 195 3.52 18.51 -14.08
N SER A 196 2.98 19.71 -14.19
CA SER A 196 3.16 20.76 -13.15
C SER A 196 2.63 20.37 -11.76
N HIS A 197 1.71 19.41 -11.69
CA HIS A 197 1.11 18.89 -10.45
C HIS A 197 1.58 17.46 -10.12
N ALA A 198 2.68 17.03 -10.74
CA ALA A 198 3.21 15.67 -10.58
C ALA A 198 4.58 15.64 -9.91
N ILE A 199 4.90 14.50 -9.35
CA ILE A 199 6.22 14.11 -8.87
C ILE A 199 6.58 12.72 -9.36
N THR A 200 7.88 12.45 -9.51
CA THR A 200 8.40 11.10 -9.72
C THR A 200 9.08 10.64 -8.44
N MET A 201 8.81 9.43 -8.00
CA MET A 201 9.40 8.87 -6.78
C MET A 201 9.94 7.46 -6.98
N ARG A 202 10.95 7.11 -6.17
CA ARG A 202 11.38 5.74 -5.91
C ARG A 202 11.46 5.53 -4.40
N VAL A 203 11.28 4.29 -3.96
CA VAL A 203 11.22 3.96 -2.53
C VAL A 203 12.09 2.74 -2.20
N HIS A 204 12.72 2.79 -1.03
CA HIS A 204 13.27 1.64 -0.34
C HIS A 204 12.41 1.41 0.91
N GLU A 205 11.58 0.39 0.89
CA GLU A 205 10.65 0.09 1.98
C GLU A 205 11.34 -0.65 3.13
N ARG A 206 10.93 -0.32 4.34
CA ARG A 206 11.32 -0.99 5.57
C ARG A 206 10.97 -2.47 5.49
N GLY A 207 11.99 -3.34 5.57
CA GLY A 207 11.84 -4.80 5.53
C GLY A 207 11.68 -5.42 4.13
N ALA A 208 11.32 -4.63 3.11
CA ALA A 208 11.10 -5.13 1.75
C ALA A 208 12.17 -4.68 0.74
N GLY A 209 12.92 -3.60 1.03
CA GLY A 209 13.91 -3.06 0.10
C GLY A 209 13.28 -2.24 -1.03
N ILE A 210 13.86 -2.30 -2.24
CA ILE A 210 13.32 -1.58 -3.40
C ILE A 210 12.03 -2.25 -3.88
N THR A 211 10.94 -1.50 -3.87
CA THR A 211 9.64 -1.94 -4.39
C THR A 211 9.19 -1.10 -5.58
N GLN A 212 8.20 -1.61 -6.32
CA GLN A 212 7.69 -0.95 -7.52
C GLN A 212 6.73 0.20 -7.18
N ALA A 213 6.03 0.12 -6.05
CA ALA A 213 5.08 1.14 -5.60
C ALA A 213 4.82 1.03 -4.10
N CYS A 214 4.78 2.18 -3.42
CA CYS A 214 4.42 2.31 -2.02
C CYS A 214 3.30 3.35 -1.86
N GLY A 215 2.11 2.92 -1.42
CA GLY A 215 0.96 3.83 -1.29
C GLY A 215 1.13 4.87 -0.17
N THR A 216 1.65 4.46 1.00
CA THR A 216 1.94 5.39 2.11
C THR A 216 3.10 6.31 1.77
N GLY A 217 4.12 5.79 1.06
CA GLY A 217 5.24 6.58 0.53
C GLY A 217 4.78 7.63 -0.49
N ALA A 218 3.83 7.30 -1.38
CA ALA A 218 3.23 8.26 -2.31
C ALA A 218 2.52 9.40 -1.55
N CYS A 219 1.80 9.09 -0.47
CA CYS A 219 1.15 10.09 0.38
C CYS A 219 2.16 11.02 1.06
N ALA A 220 3.21 10.44 1.67
CA ALA A 220 4.28 11.21 2.31
C ALA A 220 5.02 12.10 1.29
N SER A 221 5.33 11.56 0.12
CA SER A 221 6.02 12.26 -0.97
C SER A 221 5.21 13.42 -1.54
N ALA A 222 3.92 13.19 -1.81
CA ALA A 222 3.01 14.24 -2.29
C ALA A 222 2.86 15.37 -1.26
N TRP A 223 2.76 15.03 0.02
CA TRP A 223 2.71 16.01 1.10
C TRP A 223 3.99 16.84 1.17
N ALA A 224 5.15 16.19 1.18
CA ALA A 224 6.45 16.85 1.20
C ALA A 224 6.64 17.76 -0.01
N ALA A 225 6.34 17.29 -1.22
CA ALA A 225 6.41 18.05 -2.46
C ALA A 225 5.57 19.32 -2.42
N SER A 226 4.36 19.25 -1.83
CA SER A 226 3.50 20.43 -1.66
C SER A 226 4.10 21.48 -0.69
N LYS A 227 4.80 21.02 0.35
CA LYS A 227 5.47 21.91 1.31
C LYS A 227 6.75 22.53 0.75
N TRP A 228 7.43 21.84 -0.14
CA TRP A 228 8.64 22.32 -0.80
C TRP A 228 8.37 23.20 -2.04
N GLY A 229 7.11 23.28 -2.49
CA GLY A 229 6.74 24.02 -3.69
C GLY A 229 7.12 23.32 -4.99
N LEU A 230 7.34 21.99 -4.97
CA LEU A 230 7.56 21.19 -6.17
C LEU A 230 6.29 21.06 -7.01
N VAL A 231 5.14 21.22 -6.37
CA VAL A 231 3.83 21.30 -7.02
C VAL A 231 3.15 22.62 -6.64
N PRO A 232 2.26 23.17 -7.49
CA PRO A 232 1.59 24.44 -7.19
C PRO A 232 0.83 24.40 -5.86
N ALA A 233 0.87 25.48 -5.09
CA ALA A 233 0.14 25.60 -3.82
C ALA A 233 -1.39 25.43 -3.97
N SER A 234 -1.92 25.63 -5.18
CA SER A 234 -3.32 25.42 -5.55
C SER A 234 -3.64 23.96 -5.88
N ALA A 235 -2.64 23.11 -6.05
CA ALA A 235 -2.85 21.69 -6.37
C ALA A 235 -3.49 20.98 -5.18
N ARG A 236 -4.71 20.49 -5.37
CA ARG A 236 -5.43 19.68 -4.39
C ARG A 236 -5.16 18.19 -4.54
N GLU A 237 -4.72 17.80 -5.72
CA GLU A 237 -4.36 16.43 -6.08
C GLU A 237 -2.96 16.44 -6.72
N VAL A 238 -2.11 15.54 -6.28
CA VAL A 238 -0.75 15.34 -6.79
C VAL A 238 -0.71 13.99 -7.51
N LEU A 239 -0.24 14.00 -8.74
CA LEU A 239 0.07 12.77 -9.49
C LEU A 239 1.45 12.27 -9.05
N VAL A 240 1.54 11.01 -8.67
CA VAL A 240 2.78 10.39 -8.18
C VAL A 240 3.18 9.26 -9.12
N HIS A 241 4.19 9.51 -9.94
CA HIS A 241 4.79 8.50 -10.80
C HIS A 241 5.71 7.59 -9.99
N GLN A 242 5.53 6.29 -10.10
CA GLN A 242 6.32 5.25 -9.48
C GLN A 242 6.71 4.19 -10.52
N PRO A 243 7.75 3.38 -10.33
CA PRO A 243 8.12 2.33 -11.29
C PRO A 243 6.98 1.38 -11.65
N GLY A 244 6.08 1.09 -10.70
CA GLY A 244 4.92 0.22 -10.90
C GLY A 244 3.70 0.90 -11.52
N GLY A 245 3.72 2.22 -11.70
CA GLY A 245 2.63 3.01 -12.27
C GLY A 245 2.23 4.20 -11.41
N ASP A 246 1.14 4.85 -11.77
CA ASP A 246 0.72 6.14 -11.24
C ASP A 246 -0.30 6.00 -10.11
N ALA A 247 -0.09 6.76 -9.05
CA ALA A 247 -1.08 6.99 -8.01
C ALA A 247 -1.43 8.48 -7.94
N ARG A 248 -2.61 8.81 -7.43
CA ARG A 248 -3.00 10.19 -7.15
C ARG A 248 -3.22 10.37 -5.66
N VAL A 249 -2.80 11.50 -5.13
CA VAL A 249 -2.94 11.82 -3.71
C VAL A 249 -3.68 13.14 -3.58
N ARG A 250 -4.88 13.10 -2.98
CA ARG A 250 -5.59 14.32 -2.60
C ARG A 250 -5.08 14.81 -1.26
N LEU A 251 -4.61 16.05 -1.24
CA LEU A 251 -4.08 16.70 -0.07
C LEU A 251 -5.20 17.40 0.71
N ASN A 252 -5.10 17.38 2.05
CA ASN A 252 -6.09 17.96 2.95
C ASN A 252 -7.52 17.43 2.70
N HIS A 253 -7.64 16.16 2.41
CA HIS A 253 -8.88 15.47 2.11
C HIS A 253 -8.98 14.14 2.92
N PRO A 254 -10.13 13.81 3.49
CA PRO A 254 -11.39 14.56 3.50
C PRO A 254 -11.38 15.79 4.41
N GLN A 255 -10.33 15.99 5.19
CA GLN A 255 -10.18 17.11 6.14
C GLN A 255 -8.75 17.67 6.08
N PRO A 256 -8.50 18.91 6.57
CA PRO A 256 -7.15 19.45 6.69
C PRO A 256 -6.22 18.50 7.46
N GLY A 257 -4.99 18.33 6.95
CA GLY A 257 -3.98 17.46 7.55
C GLY A 257 -4.11 15.97 7.19
N ARG A 258 -5.16 15.56 6.48
CA ARG A 258 -5.36 14.19 5.99
C ARG A 258 -5.07 14.07 4.50
N VAL A 259 -4.86 12.85 4.05
CA VAL A 259 -4.65 12.56 2.63
C VAL A 259 -5.50 11.37 2.18
N THR A 260 -5.96 11.44 0.93
CA THR A 260 -6.63 10.33 0.26
C THR A 260 -5.76 9.82 -0.85
N LEU A 261 -5.42 8.53 -0.80
CA LEU A 261 -4.72 7.81 -1.85
C LEU A 261 -5.72 7.28 -2.86
N ILE A 262 -5.48 7.51 -4.15
CA ILE A 262 -6.31 7.02 -5.25
C ILE A 262 -5.43 6.24 -6.21
N GLY A 263 -5.87 5.04 -6.55
CA GLY A 263 -5.14 4.22 -7.51
C GLY A 263 -5.90 2.95 -7.90
N PRO A 264 -5.41 2.26 -8.93
CA PRO A 264 -6.05 1.06 -9.40
C PRO A 264 -5.85 -0.12 -8.45
N ALA A 265 -6.79 -1.06 -8.51
CA ALA A 265 -6.59 -2.45 -8.14
C ALA A 265 -7.06 -3.31 -9.29
N ASN A 266 -6.31 -4.37 -9.58
CA ASN A 266 -6.54 -5.24 -10.72
C ASN A 266 -6.63 -6.69 -10.26
N PHE A 267 -7.67 -7.38 -10.67
CA PHE A 267 -7.76 -8.84 -10.54
C PHE A 267 -6.77 -9.50 -11.51
N ALA A 268 -5.99 -10.45 -11.04
CA ALA A 268 -5.00 -11.16 -11.86
C ALA A 268 -5.39 -12.62 -12.11
N SER A 269 -5.81 -13.34 -11.06
CA SER A 269 -6.12 -14.77 -11.20
C SER A 269 -6.87 -15.31 -9.98
N ARG A 270 -7.42 -16.54 -10.14
CA ARG A 270 -8.08 -17.29 -9.07
C ARG A 270 -7.42 -18.66 -8.93
N HIS A 271 -7.22 -19.11 -7.69
CA HIS A 271 -6.53 -20.36 -7.36
C HIS A 271 -7.34 -21.17 -6.36
N ASN A 272 -7.36 -22.49 -6.55
CA ASN A 272 -7.82 -23.44 -5.55
C ASN A 272 -6.58 -23.97 -4.81
N LEU A 273 -6.48 -23.70 -3.53
CA LEU A 273 -5.33 -24.06 -2.72
C LEU A 273 -5.73 -25.00 -1.58
N GLU A 274 -4.80 -25.82 -1.14
CA GLU A 274 -4.97 -26.64 0.05
C GLU A 274 -4.48 -25.86 1.27
N LEU A 275 -5.36 -25.72 2.27
CA LEU A 275 -5.05 -25.11 3.55
C LEU A 275 -4.87 -26.23 4.58
N GLU A 276 -3.68 -26.32 5.17
CA GLU A 276 -3.38 -27.18 6.32
C GLU A 276 -3.86 -26.49 7.61
N ILE A 277 -4.37 -27.30 8.56
CA ILE A 277 -4.97 -26.82 9.81
C ILE A 277 -4.22 -27.44 10.99
#